data_c60dd8a69f2be4765be36ca6f1ac95a4
#
_entry.id   c60dd8a69f2be4765be36ca6f1ac95a4
#
_cell.length_a   1.000
_cell.length_b   1.000
_cell.length_c   1.000
_cell.angle_alpha   90.00
_cell.angle_beta   90.00
_cell.angle_gamma   90.00
#
_symmetry.space_group_name_H-M   'P 1'
#
loop_
_entity.id
_entity.type
_entity.pdbx_description
1 polymer ?
#
loop_
_entity_poly.entity_id
_entity_poly.type
_entity_poly.pdbx_seq_one_letter_code
_entity_poly.pdbx_strand_id
1 'polypeptide(L)'
;MVLLWAQQPDYPGPKPAEFWVVQGVVFGLLVALFYLNVGWAAPRLLYRRRVLPYLAVNVVAGLAILAAHQQVETRLHVPELVARGREAVMDPPNPWSAPRPHFAPGPADEPASALFNPGVLLLVLMVLGLAASLAAMQKAQRDAELRLELERRQVVTELSLLKAQINPHFFFNTLNNIYALTIVDGEQARAALHRLSRMMRYVLYETPAGHTRLSQEISFLRDYIALMHLRLTDQVRVVFETPTDPAAPDPYIAPMLFQPYVENAFKHGVSASAPSCISICLRQPGPQQVTMCVRNTLFDHQHSDPDEPGGIGLANTQRRLDLLYPGRHELRVTSPTPHHEYEVCLSLELGR
;
A
#
# COMPACT_ATOMS: atom_id res chain seq x y z
N MET A 1 -43.15 11.66 2.16
CA MET A 1 -44.52 12.18 2.44
C MET A 1 -45.33 12.42 1.17
N VAL A 2 -44.87 13.26 0.23
CA VAL A 2 -45.60 13.57 -1.03
C VAL A 2 -45.87 12.31 -1.89
N LEU A 3 -44.88 11.41 -2.04
CA LEU A 3 -45.02 10.13 -2.78
C LEU A 3 -46.02 9.15 -2.16
N LEU A 4 -46.12 9.12 -0.83
CA LEU A 4 -47.13 8.32 -0.12
C LEU A 4 -48.54 8.88 -0.32
N TRP A 5 -48.64 10.18 -0.58
CA TRP A 5 -49.92 10.85 -0.85
C TRP A 5 -50.41 10.59 -2.29
N ALA A 6 -49.50 10.52 -3.25
CA ALA A 6 -49.82 10.36 -4.68
C ALA A 6 -50.31 8.95 -5.08
N GLN A 7 -50.20 7.96 -4.23
CA GLN A 7 -50.54 6.56 -4.55
C GLN A 7 -51.93 6.10 -4.18
N GLN A 8 -52.77 6.96 -3.66
CA GLN A 8 -54.13 6.59 -3.33
C GLN A 8 -55.15 7.16 -4.35
N PRO A 9 -56.11 6.32 -4.76
CA PRO A 9 -57.19 6.78 -5.65
C PRO A 9 -57.92 7.99 -5.02
N ASP A 10 -58.42 8.85 -5.90
CA ASP A 10 -59.10 10.09 -5.56
C ASP A 10 -60.08 9.94 -4.42
N TYR A 11 -59.63 10.40 -3.24
CA TYR A 11 -60.50 10.47 -2.04
C TYR A 11 -60.93 11.92 -1.92
N PRO A 12 -62.23 12.21 -2.08
CA PRO A 12 -62.76 13.58 -2.17
C PRO A 12 -62.90 14.30 -0.84
N GLY A 13 -62.48 13.66 0.29
CA GLY A 13 -62.66 14.23 1.64
C GLY A 13 -61.34 14.24 2.48
N PRO A 14 -61.37 14.83 3.68
CA PRO A 14 -60.22 14.80 4.60
C PRO A 14 -59.96 13.37 5.06
N LYS A 15 -58.69 12.90 4.92
CA LYS A 15 -58.29 11.53 5.33
C LYS A 15 -58.36 11.38 6.85
N PRO A 16 -58.83 10.23 7.37
CA PRO A 16 -58.97 9.98 8.83
C PRO A 16 -57.60 10.03 9.53
N ALA A 17 -57.60 10.35 10.82
CA ALA A 17 -56.34 10.48 11.60
C ALA A 17 -55.53 9.18 11.62
N GLU A 18 -56.22 8.03 11.66
CA GLU A 18 -55.64 6.67 11.61
C GLU A 18 -54.76 6.44 10.39
N PHE A 19 -55.14 6.99 9.26
CA PHE A 19 -54.33 6.95 8.03
C PHE A 19 -52.96 7.58 8.26
N TRP A 20 -52.91 8.74 8.91
CA TRP A 20 -51.64 9.44 9.16
C TRP A 20 -50.76 8.69 10.18
N VAL A 21 -51.37 7.97 11.12
CA VAL A 21 -50.64 7.11 12.05
C VAL A 21 -49.93 5.98 11.31
N VAL A 22 -50.63 5.29 10.37
CA VAL A 22 -50.04 4.23 9.56
C VAL A 22 -48.84 4.79 8.76
N GLN A 23 -49.03 5.96 8.13
CA GLN A 23 -47.93 6.59 7.35
C GLN A 23 -46.76 6.99 8.24
N GLY A 24 -46.98 7.46 9.45
CA GLY A 24 -45.94 7.80 10.42
C GLY A 24 -45.12 6.57 10.85
N VAL A 25 -45.80 5.43 11.11
CA VAL A 25 -45.13 4.16 11.43
C VAL A 25 -44.26 3.68 10.27
N VAL A 26 -44.80 3.66 9.05
CA VAL A 26 -44.04 3.26 7.86
C VAL A 26 -42.81 4.14 7.66
N PHE A 27 -42.99 5.46 7.77
CA PHE A 27 -41.86 6.39 7.67
C PHE A 27 -40.79 6.12 8.72
N GLY A 28 -41.15 5.92 9.96
CA GLY A 28 -40.23 5.57 11.06
C GLY A 28 -39.44 4.27 10.76
N LEU A 29 -40.14 3.25 10.26
CA LEU A 29 -39.52 1.97 9.89
C LEU A 29 -38.58 2.10 8.70
N LEU A 30 -38.93 2.92 7.69
CA LEU A 30 -38.04 3.18 6.56
C LEU A 30 -36.76 3.93 6.95
N VAL A 31 -36.87 4.90 7.87
CA VAL A 31 -35.72 5.60 8.45
C VAL A 31 -34.85 4.63 9.23
N ALA A 32 -35.46 3.79 10.06
CA ALA A 32 -34.71 2.76 10.80
C ALA A 32 -33.97 1.77 9.85
N LEU A 33 -34.65 1.33 8.78
CA LEU A 33 -34.06 0.49 7.74
C LEU A 33 -32.85 1.15 7.09
N PHE A 34 -32.97 2.44 6.74
CA PHE A 34 -31.88 3.20 6.15
C PHE A 34 -30.64 3.23 7.05
N TYR A 35 -30.82 3.63 8.34
CA TYR A 35 -29.70 3.71 9.28
C TYR A 35 -29.12 2.33 9.64
N LEU A 36 -29.97 1.31 9.77
CA LEU A 36 -29.51 -0.07 9.96
C LEU A 36 -28.64 -0.52 8.78
N ASN A 37 -29.04 -0.18 7.56
CA ASN A 37 -28.31 -0.56 6.36
C ASN A 37 -26.98 0.16 6.27
N VAL A 38 -26.97 1.50 6.33
CA VAL A 38 -25.75 2.31 6.19
C VAL A 38 -24.80 2.14 7.37
N GLY A 39 -25.31 2.09 8.59
CA GLY A 39 -24.49 2.06 9.82
C GLY A 39 -24.01 0.67 10.21
N TRP A 40 -24.75 -0.39 9.86
CA TRP A 40 -24.44 -1.74 10.36
C TRP A 40 -24.32 -2.79 9.25
N ALA A 41 -25.34 -2.95 8.39
CA ALA A 41 -25.37 -4.05 7.43
C ALA A 41 -24.32 -3.90 6.33
N ALA A 42 -24.21 -2.71 5.71
CA ALA A 42 -23.25 -2.49 4.63
C ALA A 42 -21.78 -2.58 5.12
N PRO A 43 -21.36 -1.94 6.24
CA PRO A 43 -19.97 -2.06 6.70
C PRO A 43 -19.58 -3.48 7.12
N ARG A 44 -20.49 -4.22 7.72
CA ARG A 44 -20.18 -5.57 8.25
C ARG A 44 -20.33 -6.70 7.24
N LEU A 45 -21.26 -6.57 6.31
CA LEU A 45 -21.57 -7.63 5.35
C LEU A 45 -21.11 -7.29 3.93
N LEU A 46 -21.56 -6.16 3.37
CA LEU A 46 -21.28 -5.79 1.99
C LEU A 46 -19.78 -5.49 1.79
N TYR A 47 -19.13 -4.73 2.68
CA TYR A 47 -17.70 -4.41 2.56
C TYR A 47 -16.81 -5.63 2.71
N ARG A 48 -17.28 -6.65 3.46
CA ARG A 48 -16.58 -7.94 3.63
C ARG A 48 -16.88 -8.96 2.52
N ARG A 49 -17.48 -8.53 1.40
CA ARG A 49 -17.91 -9.37 0.26
C ARG A 49 -18.93 -10.46 0.63
N ARG A 50 -19.63 -10.33 1.74
CA ARG A 50 -20.70 -11.25 2.17
C ARG A 50 -22.04 -10.79 1.60
N VAL A 51 -22.19 -10.85 0.26
CA VAL A 51 -23.36 -10.31 -0.44
C VAL A 51 -24.66 -11.08 -0.10
N LEU A 52 -24.60 -12.40 -0.01
CA LEU A 52 -25.77 -13.22 0.30
C LEU A 52 -26.39 -12.90 1.69
N PRO A 53 -25.62 -12.86 2.80
CA PRO A 53 -26.16 -12.42 4.09
C PRO A 53 -26.70 -10.98 4.07
N TYR A 54 -26.04 -10.08 3.32
CA TYR A 54 -26.51 -8.71 3.17
C TYR A 54 -27.89 -8.65 2.50
N LEU A 55 -28.08 -9.37 1.39
CA LEU A 55 -29.37 -9.45 0.71
C LEU A 55 -30.44 -10.09 1.60
N ALA A 56 -30.10 -11.17 2.30
CA ALA A 56 -31.02 -11.84 3.21
C ALA A 56 -31.54 -10.89 4.31
N VAL A 57 -30.66 -10.13 4.97
CA VAL A 57 -31.03 -9.14 5.99
C VAL A 57 -31.99 -8.09 5.41
N ASN A 58 -31.68 -7.57 4.21
CA ASN A 58 -32.53 -6.56 3.57
C ASN A 58 -33.90 -7.10 3.14
N VAL A 59 -33.95 -8.33 2.62
CA VAL A 59 -35.21 -9.00 2.26
C VAL A 59 -36.07 -9.22 3.51
N VAL A 60 -35.48 -9.76 4.59
CA VAL A 60 -36.21 -9.98 5.86
C VAL A 60 -36.72 -8.67 6.44
N ALA A 61 -35.89 -7.63 6.47
CA ALA A 61 -36.30 -6.32 6.98
C ALA A 61 -37.38 -5.69 6.10
N GLY A 62 -37.30 -5.79 4.77
CA GLY A 62 -38.34 -5.33 3.86
C GLY A 62 -39.68 -6.05 4.06
N LEU A 63 -39.64 -7.38 4.16
CA LEU A 63 -40.85 -8.18 4.46
C LEU A 63 -41.45 -7.84 5.81
N ALA A 64 -40.63 -7.60 6.84
CA ALA A 64 -41.10 -7.19 8.16
C ALA A 64 -41.80 -5.82 8.10
N ILE A 65 -41.31 -4.87 7.30
CA ILE A 65 -42.00 -3.56 7.13
C ILE A 65 -43.31 -3.73 6.42
N LEU A 66 -43.42 -4.55 5.38
CA LEU A 66 -44.64 -4.82 4.66
C LEU A 66 -45.67 -5.49 5.57
N ALA A 67 -45.26 -6.48 6.36
CA ALA A 67 -46.12 -7.15 7.33
C ALA A 67 -46.60 -6.19 8.45
N ALA A 68 -45.69 -5.33 8.95
CA ALA A 68 -46.05 -4.32 9.96
C ALA A 68 -47.07 -3.31 9.41
N HIS A 69 -46.89 -2.83 8.18
CA HIS A 69 -47.83 -1.95 7.51
C HIS A 69 -49.23 -2.60 7.45
N GLN A 70 -49.33 -3.82 6.93
CA GLN A 70 -50.59 -4.54 6.81
C GLN A 70 -51.25 -4.77 8.18
N GLN A 71 -50.48 -5.15 9.21
CA GLN A 71 -51.00 -5.37 10.56
C GLN A 71 -51.51 -4.09 11.19
N VAL A 72 -50.83 -2.95 11.02
CA VAL A 72 -51.29 -1.67 11.56
C VAL A 72 -52.53 -1.19 10.81
N GLU A 73 -52.59 -1.31 9.50
CA GLU A 73 -53.72 -0.94 8.65
C GLU A 73 -54.99 -1.73 9.00
N THR A 74 -54.85 -3.03 9.19
CA THR A 74 -55.98 -3.89 9.60
C THR A 74 -56.45 -3.61 11.02
N ARG A 75 -55.54 -3.39 11.99
CA ARG A 75 -55.91 -3.09 13.38
C ARG A 75 -56.61 -1.74 13.54
N LEU A 76 -56.27 -0.75 12.75
CA LEU A 76 -56.88 0.57 12.76
C LEU A 76 -58.10 0.66 11.84
N HIS A 77 -58.56 -0.44 11.23
CA HIS A 77 -59.71 -0.48 10.33
C HIS A 77 -59.71 0.63 9.26
N VAL A 78 -58.50 1.03 8.80
CA VAL A 78 -58.35 2.14 7.87
C VAL A 78 -59.12 1.94 6.57
N PRO A 79 -59.18 0.74 5.95
CA PRO A 79 -59.95 0.51 4.74
C PRO A 79 -61.44 0.79 4.91
N GLU A 80 -62.01 0.36 6.05
CA GLU A 80 -63.43 0.60 6.36
C GLU A 80 -63.73 2.08 6.58
N LEU A 81 -62.85 2.78 7.31
CA LEU A 81 -63.00 4.22 7.57
C LEU A 81 -62.93 5.03 6.28
N VAL A 82 -62.01 4.65 5.38
CA VAL A 82 -61.88 5.29 4.05
C VAL A 82 -63.12 4.97 3.20
N ALA A 83 -63.64 3.75 3.19
CA ALA A 83 -64.86 3.39 2.47
C ALA A 83 -66.09 4.18 2.95
N ARG A 84 -66.31 4.26 4.25
CA ARG A 84 -67.39 5.07 4.83
C ARG A 84 -67.30 6.54 4.50
N GLY A 85 -66.11 7.10 4.58
CA GLY A 85 -65.87 8.49 4.20
C GLY A 85 -66.14 8.79 2.73
N ARG A 86 -65.83 7.85 1.82
CA ARG A 86 -66.14 7.92 0.40
C ARG A 86 -67.62 7.87 0.12
N GLU A 87 -68.35 6.97 0.77
CA GLU A 87 -69.80 6.88 0.65
C GLU A 87 -70.50 8.16 1.12
N ALA A 88 -70.07 8.74 2.24
CA ALA A 88 -70.62 9.96 2.80
C ALA A 88 -70.48 11.20 1.89
N VAL A 89 -69.37 11.21 1.06
CA VAL A 89 -69.12 12.32 0.11
C VAL A 89 -69.85 12.11 -1.21
N MET A 90 -69.93 10.85 -1.70
CA MET A 90 -70.55 10.55 -2.99
C MET A 90 -72.11 10.50 -2.91
N ASP A 91 -72.68 10.14 -1.78
CA ASP A 91 -74.10 10.06 -1.56
C ASP A 91 -74.43 10.73 -0.21
N PRO A 92 -74.44 12.07 -0.16
CA PRO A 92 -74.74 12.80 1.09
C PRO A 92 -76.13 12.43 1.57
N PRO A 93 -76.34 12.23 2.88
CA PRO A 93 -77.64 11.86 3.41
C PRO A 93 -78.67 12.86 3.02
N ASN A 94 -79.64 12.47 2.20
CA ASN A 94 -80.79 13.28 1.82
C ASN A 94 -81.79 13.29 3.03
N PRO A 95 -81.98 14.47 3.65
CA PRO A 95 -82.87 14.57 4.80
C PRO A 95 -84.32 14.17 4.53
N TRP A 96 -84.71 14.06 3.27
CA TRP A 96 -86.06 13.73 2.82
C TRP A 96 -86.17 12.32 2.24
N SER A 97 -85.19 11.49 2.29
CA SER A 97 -85.22 10.09 1.85
C SER A 97 -85.73 9.20 3.01
N ALA A 98 -86.67 8.31 2.69
CA ALA A 98 -87.08 7.26 3.65
C ALA A 98 -85.85 6.43 4.03
N PRO A 99 -85.81 5.91 5.31
CA PRO A 99 -84.70 5.06 5.73
C PRO A 99 -84.55 3.90 4.73
N ARG A 100 -83.45 3.85 4.00
CA ARG A 100 -83.12 2.73 3.13
C ARG A 100 -82.94 1.52 4.01
N PRO A 101 -83.57 0.35 3.64
CA PRO A 101 -83.28 -0.88 4.35
C PRO A 101 -81.76 -1.09 4.29
N HIS A 102 -81.15 -1.30 5.46
CA HIS A 102 -79.74 -1.74 5.52
C HIS A 102 -79.64 -3.09 4.83
N PHE A 103 -79.49 -3.07 3.52
CA PHE A 103 -78.85 -4.22 2.87
C PHE A 103 -77.44 -4.32 3.43
N ALA A 104 -77.27 -5.37 4.24
CA ALA A 104 -75.85 -5.75 4.54
C ALA A 104 -75.16 -5.84 3.21
N PRO A 105 -74.05 -5.14 3.03
CA PRO A 105 -73.29 -5.27 1.79
C PRO A 105 -73.07 -6.77 1.61
N GLY A 106 -73.56 -7.32 0.46
CA GLY A 106 -73.22 -8.68 0.06
C GLY A 106 -71.71 -8.82 0.17
N PRO A 107 -71.17 -10.04 0.32
CA PRO A 107 -69.75 -10.21 0.34
C PRO A 107 -69.21 -9.46 -0.89
N ALA A 108 -68.74 -8.26 -0.66
CA ALA A 108 -68.02 -7.55 -1.69
C ALA A 108 -67.01 -8.56 -2.22
N ASP A 109 -66.94 -8.74 -3.54
CA ASP A 109 -65.80 -9.36 -4.16
C ASP A 109 -64.58 -8.63 -3.58
N GLU A 110 -64.07 -9.17 -2.46
CA GLU A 110 -62.80 -8.72 -1.92
C GLU A 110 -61.84 -8.94 -3.08
N PRO A 111 -61.33 -7.89 -3.73
CA PRO A 111 -60.20 -8.09 -4.61
C PRO A 111 -59.18 -8.82 -3.74
N ALA A 112 -58.85 -10.06 -4.07
CA ALA A 112 -57.88 -10.88 -3.35
C ALA A 112 -56.82 -9.92 -2.88
N SER A 113 -56.85 -9.56 -1.59
CA SER A 113 -56.12 -8.44 -1.02
C SER A 113 -54.70 -8.64 -1.46
N ALA A 114 -54.22 -7.79 -2.35
CA ALA A 114 -52.82 -7.86 -2.82
C ALA A 114 -51.99 -7.96 -1.54
N LEU A 115 -51.37 -9.11 -1.32
CA LEU A 115 -50.65 -9.48 -0.08
C LEU A 115 -49.70 -8.35 0.40
N PHE A 116 -49.48 -7.35 -0.45
CA PHE A 116 -48.60 -6.23 -0.17
C PHE A 116 -49.09 -4.96 -0.89
N ASN A 117 -49.05 -3.83 -0.22
CA ASN A 117 -49.28 -2.55 -0.83
C ASN A 117 -48.11 -2.22 -1.78
N PRO A 118 -48.32 -2.10 -3.10
CA PRO A 118 -47.23 -1.90 -4.08
C PRO A 118 -46.46 -0.59 -3.86
N GLY A 119 -47.14 0.39 -3.26
CA GLY A 119 -46.49 1.67 -2.94
C GLY A 119 -45.50 1.58 -1.81
N VAL A 120 -45.81 0.85 -0.77
CA VAL A 120 -44.89 0.61 0.35
C VAL A 120 -43.68 -0.24 -0.13
N LEU A 121 -43.95 -1.23 -0.98
CA LEU A 121 -42.87 -2.04 -1.59
C LEU A 121 -41.91 -1.17 -2.40
N LEU A 122 -42.43 -0.27 -3.25
CA LEU A 122 -41.62 0.66 -4.04
C LEU A 122 -40.75 1.54 -3.15
N LEU A 123 -41.32 2.07 -2.04
CA LEU A 123 -40.55 2.90 -1.11
C LEU A 123 -39.45 2.11 -0.39
N VAL A 124 -39.73 0.86 0.05
CA VAL A 124 -38.72 -0.02 0.62
C VAL A 124 -37.57 -0.23 -0.37
N LEU A 125 -37.88 -0.56 -1.62
CA LEU A 125 -36.87 -0.76 -2.66
C LEU A 125 -36.06 0.52 -2.95
N MET A 126 -36.73 1.67 -2.97
CA MET A 126 -36.09 2.98 -3.18
C MET A 126 -35.12 3.31 -2.02
N VAL A 127 -35.53 3.10 -0.77
CA VAL A 127 -34.67 3.32 0.42
C VAL A 127 -33.48 2.36 0.42
N LEU A 128 -33.70 1.09 0.09
CA LEU A 128 -32.62 0.11 -0.02
C LEU A 128 -31.63 0.46 -1.14
N GLY A 129 -32.13 0.89 -2.30
CA GLY A 129 -31.31 1.35 -3.42
C GLY A 129 -30.44 2.56 -3.04
N LEU A 130 -31.06 3.55 -2.38
CA LEU A 130 -30.34 4.74 -1.91
C LEU A 130 -29.28 4.39 -0.86
N ALA A 131 -29.62 3.55 0.13
CA ALA A 131 -28.69 3.11 1.15
C ALA A 131 -27.53 2.30 0.57
N ALA A 132 -27.79 1.40 -0.37
CA ALA A 132 -26.76 0.63 -1.07
C ALA A 132 -25.83 1.52 -1.93
N SER A 133 -26.41 2.49 -2.63
CA SER A 133 -25.65 3.45 -3.44
C SER A 133 -24.72 4.30 -2.56
N LEU A 134 -25.23 4.84 -1.45
CA LEU A 134 -24.46 5.62 -0.50
C LEU A 134 -23.32 4.77 0.13
N ALA A 135 -23.62 3.52 0.52
CA ALA A 135 -22.63 2.61 1.04
C ALA A 135 -21.52 2.27 0.00
N ALA A 136 -21.92 2.04 -1.25
CA ALA A 136 -20.95 1.81 -2.34
C ALA A 136 -20.05 3.02 -2.58
N MET A 137 -20.61 4.23 -2.56
CA MET A 137 -19.85 5.47 -2.72
C MET A 137 -18.86 5.68 -1.56
N GLN A 138 -19.30 5.50 -0.32
CA GLN A 138 -18.42 5.60 0.86
C GLN A 138 -17.29 4.57 0.82
N LYS A 139 -17.58 3.34 0.38
CA LYS A 139 -16.55 2.33 0.20
C LYS A 139 -15.55 2.72 -0.87
N ALA A 140 -16.01 3.18 -2.03
CA ALA A 140 -15.13 3.62 -3.13
C ALA A 140 -14.21 4.77 -2.69
N GLN A 141 -14.71 5.72 -1.93
CA GLN A 141 -13.90 6.82 -1.37
C GLN A 141 -12.82 6.31 -0.42
N ARG A 142 -13.17 5.43 0.53
CA ARG A 142 -12.19 4.83 1.47
C ARG A 142 -11.13 4.00 0.76
N ASP A 143 -11.53 3.23 -0.25
CA ASP A 143 -10.60 2.41 -1.03
C ASP A 143 -9.65 3.31 -1.86
N ALA A 144 -10.13 4.44 -2.38
CA ALA A 144 -9.32 5.44 -3.09
C ALA A 144 -8.32 6.14 -2.15
N GLU A 145 -8.75 6.56 -0.96
CA GLU A 145 -7.88 7.16 0.06
C GLU A 145 -6.79 6.19 0.50
N LEU A 146 -7.13 4.91 0.75
CA LEU A 146 -6.17 3.89 1.12
C LEU A 146 -5.14 3.63 0.02
N ARG A 147 -5.57 3.59 -1.25
CA ARG A 147 -4.65 3.44 -2.39
C ARG A 147 -3.66 4.60 -2.47
N LEU A 148 -4.15 5.83 -2.36
CA LEU A 148 -3.31 7.02 -2.38
C LEU A 148 -2.28 7.02 -1.22
N GLU A 149 -2.69 6.59 -0.03
CA GLU A 149 -1.78 6.46 1.11
C GLU A 149 -0.70 5.40 0.88
N LEU A 150 -1.07 4.24 0.31
CA LEU A 150 -0.11 3.18 -0.03
C LEU A 150 0.89 3.64 -1.10
N GLU A 151 0.44 4.30 -2.15
CA GLU A 151 1.31 4.89 -3.19
C GLU A 151 2.26 5.92 -2.59
N ARG A 152 1.77 6.80 -1.72
CA ARG A 152 2.62 7.77 -1.02
C ARG A 152 3.68 7.08 -0.14
N ARG A 153 3.31 6.04 0.60
CA ARG A 153 4.26 5.26 1.43
C ARG A 153 5.30 4.56 0.56
N GLN A 154 4.90 4.02 -0.58
CA GLN A 154 5.82 3.41 -1.53
C GLN A 154 6.85 4.42 -2.03
N VAL A 155 6.42 5.60 -2.50
CA VAL A 155 7.34 6.67 -2.97
C VAL A 155 8.30 7.11 -1.85
N VAL A 156 7.82 7.28 -0.61
CA VAL A 156 8.68 7.64 0.53
C VAL A 156 9.70 6.54 0.83
N THR A 157 9.30 5.26 0.73
CA THR A 157 10.19 4.13 0.94
C THR A 157 11.25 4.06 -0.16
N GLU A 158 10.87 4.25 -1.42
CA GLU A 158 11.79 4.30 -2.56
C GLU A 158 12.80 5.45 -2.43
N LEU A 159 12.32 6.65 -2.05
CA LEU A 159 13.20 7.79 -1.76
C LEU A 159 14.16 7.52 -0.60
N SER A 160 13.70 6.82 0.44
CA SER A 160 14.54 6.45 1.57
C SER A 160 15.60 5.42 1.18
N LEU A 161 15.25 4.46 0.35
CA LEU A 161 16.19 3.49 -0.23
C LEU A 161 17.23 4.17 -1.11
N LEU A 162 16.82 5.10 -1.98
CA LEU A 162 17.74 5.91 -2.80
C LEU A 162 18.67 6.75 -1.95
N LYS A 163 18.18 7.38 -0.88
CA LYS A 163 19.02 8.14 0.07
C LYS A 163 20.00 7.25 0.84
N ALA A 164 19.60 6.04 1.19
CA ALA A 164 20.47 5.08 1.91
C ALA A 164 21.58 4.52 1.03
N GLN A 165 21.44 4.53 -0.29
CA GLN A 165 22.51 4.16 -1.23
C GLN A 165 23.63 5.20 -1.33
N ILE A 166 23.36 6.42 -0.91
CA ILE A 166 24.40 7.48 -0.81
C ILE A 166 24.87 7.47 0.64
N ASN A 167 26.12 7.07 0.90
CA ASN A 167 26.73 7.25 2.22
C ASN A 167 27.08 8.74 2.43
N PRO A 168 26.22 9.57 3.11
CA PRO A 168 26.46 11.02 3.18
C PRO A 168 27.75 11.34 3.90
N HIS A 169 28.08 10.54 4.91
CA HIS A 169 29.30 10.72 5.70
C HIS A 169 30.56 10.53 4.86
N PHE A 170 30.58 9.54 3.94
CA PHE A 170 31.69 9.39 3.00
C PHE A 170 31.87 10.64 2.11
N PHE A 171 30.77 11.16 1.56
CA PHE A 171 30.82 12.32 0.66
C PHE A 171 31.26 13.59 1.39
N PHE A 172 30.73 13.86 2.59
CA PHE A 172 31.15 15.02 3.39
C PHE A 172 32.63 14.93 3.78
N ASN A 173 33.10 13.76 4.23
CA ASN A 173 34.49 13.58 4.60
C ASN A 173 35.42 13.70 3.38
N THR A 174 35.03 13.20 2.24
CA THR A 174 35.79 13.31 1.00
C THR A 174 35.88 14.77 0.54
N LEU A 175 34.78 15.53 0.60
CA LEU A 175 34.78 16.96 0.29
C LEU A 175 35.69 17.77 1.24
N ASN A 176 35.65 17.47 2.54
CA ASN A 176 36.53 18.10 3.51
C ASN A 176 38.01 17.82 3.21
N ASN A 177 38.36 16.61 2.83
CA ASN A 177 39.72 16.25 2.42
C ASN A 177 40.13 16.96 1.13
N ILE A 178 39.25 17.02 0.14
CA ILE A 178 39.51 17.75 -1.11
C ILE A 178 39.73 19.25 -0.80
N TYR A 179 38.91 19.83 0.13
CA TYR A 179 39.08 21.21 0.55
C TYR A 179 40.45 21.44 1.19
N ALA A 180 40.90 20.55 2.09
CA ALA A 180 42.22 20.64 2.69
C ALA A 180 43.33 20.52 1.61
N LEU A 181 43.16 19.63 0.63
CA LEU A 181 44.13 19.48 -0.49
C LEU A 181 44.22 20.72 -1.38
N THR A 182 43.18 21.58 -1.47
CA THR A 182 43.26 22.80 -2.27
C THR A 182 44.36 23.77 -1.81
N ILE A 183 44.73 23.66 -0.53
CA ILE A 183 45.76 24.51 0.09
C ILE A 183 47.17 23.92 -0.16
N VAL A 184 47.27 22.57 -0.18
CA VAL A 184 48.54 21.85 -0.21
C VAL A 184 48.94 21.44 -1.65
N ASP A 185 48.01 20.89 -2.40
CA ASP A 185 48.19 20.38 -3.78
C ASP A 185 46.91 20.56 -4.60
N GLY A 186 46.83 21.68 -5.30
CA GLY A 186 45.67 22.02 -6.13
C GLY A 186 45.44 21.08 -7.32
N GLU A 187 46.48 20.40 -7.83
CA GLU A 187 46.35 19.41 -8.88
C GLU A 187 45.67 18.12 -8.37
N GLN A 188 46.15 17.66 -7.22
CA GLN A 188 45.58 16.49 -6.57
C GLN A 188 44.13 16.77 -6.13
N ALA A 189 43.84 17.97 -5.62
CA ALA A 189 42.47 18.39 -5.26
C ALA A 189 41.55 18.35 -6.49
N ARG A 190 41.99 18.87 -7.66
CA ARG A 190 41.21 18.85 -8.90
C ARG A 190 40.96 17.44 -9.39
N ALA A 191 41.95 16.56 -9.36
CA ALA A 191 41.85 15.16 -9.74
C ALA A 191 40.84 14.41 -8.81
N ALA A 192 40.91 14.66 -7.49
CA ALA A 192 40.00 14.09 -6.50
C ALA A 192 38.56 14.57 -6.71
N LEU A 193 38.33 15.86 -6.98
CA LEU A 193 37.01 16.42 -7.29
C LEU A 193 36.41 15.81 -8.55
N HIS A 194 37.22 15.59 -9.58
CA HIS A 194 36.79 14.94 -10.83
C HIS A 194 36.34 13.48 -10.56
N ARG A 195 37.09 12.72 -9.76
CA ARG A 195 36.72 11.36 -9.34
C ARG A 195 35.44 11.34 -8.55
N LEU A 196 35.29 12.25 -7.58
CA LEU A 196 34.07 12.37 -6.77
C LEU A 196 32.86 12.68 -7.66
N SER A 197 33.00 13.58 -8.64
CA SER A 197 31.93 13.90 -9.59
C SER A 197 31.51 12.69 -10.45
N ARG A 198 32.46 11.86 -10.91
CA ARG A 198 32.14 10.61 -11.63
C ARG A 198 31.39 9.62 -10.76
N MET A 199 31.84 9.43 -9.52
CA MET A 199 31.16 8.55 -8.55
C MET A 199 29.74 9.02 -8.27
N MET A 200 29.53 10.32 -8.04
CA MET A 200 28.19 10.87 -7.84
C MET A 200 27.29 10.61 -9.05
N ARG A 201 27.80 10.80 -10.25
CA ARG A 201 27.06 10.51 -11.49
C ARG A 201 26.66 9.04 -11.56
N TYR A 202 27.57 8.13 -11.27
CA TYR A 202 27.29 6.70 -11.23
C TYR A 202 26.17 6.36 -10.24
N VAL A 203 26.25 6.87 -9.01
CA VAL A 203 25.24 6.62 -7.97
C VAL A 203 23.87 7.20 -8.34
N LEU A 204 23.83 8.39 -8.96
CA LEU A 204 22.57 9.08 -9.29
C LEU A 204 21.88 8.55 -10.54
N TYR A 205 22.63 8.05 -11.52
CA TYR A 205 22.07 7.69 -12.83
C TYR A 205 22.11 6.20 -13.14
N GLU A 206 23.18 5.47 -12.74
CA GLU A 206 23.32 4.04 -13.06
C GLU A 206 22.62 3.17 -12.01
N THR A 207 22.70 3.53 -10.74
CA THR A 207 22.08 2.74 -9.64
C THR A 207 20.56 2.62 -9.76
N PRO A 208 19.80 3.67 -10.13
CA PRO A 208 18.35 3.56 -10.29
C PRO A 208 17.93 2.64 -11.46
N ALA A 209 18.78 2.43 -12.45
CA ALA A 209 18.51 1.52 -13.57
C ALA A 209 18.47 0.04 -13.14
N GLY A 210 18.98 -0.29 -11.94
CA GLY A 210 19.00 -1.65 -11.40
C GLY A 210 20.07 -2.58 -12.00
N HIS A 211 20.77 -2.15 -13.06
CA HIS A 211 21.86 -2.88 -13.68
C HIS A 211 22.91 -1.91 -14.27
N THR A 212 24.16 -2.35 -14.30
CA THR A 212 25.29 -1.60 -14.83
C THR A 212 26.28 -2.55 -15.51
N ARG A 213 27.18 -2.04 -16.31
CA ARG A 213 28.26 -2.82 -16.90
C ARG A 213 29.35 -3.12 -15.87
N LEU A 214 29.98 -4.30 -15.94
CA LEU A 214 31.07 -4.66 -15.05
C LEU A 214 32.24 -3.63 -15.14
N SER A 215 32.54 -3.13 -16.32
CA SER A 215 33.56 -2.07 -16.51
C SER A 215 33.23 -0.77 -15.78
N GLN A 216 31.94 -0.38 -15.69
CA GLN A 216 31.49 0.80 -14.97
C GLN A 216 31.62 0.60 -13.45
N GLU A 217 31.23 -0.58 -12.93
CA GLU A 217 31.42 -0.92 -11.51
C GLU A 217 32.91 -0.94 -11.14
N ILE A 218 33.79 -1.51 -11.98
CA ILE A 218 35.24 -1.47 -11.76
C ILE A 218 35.74 -0.03 -11.73
N SER A 219 35.28 0.83 -12.65
CA SER A 219 35.64 2.24 -12.67
C SER A 219 35.19 2.97 -11.41
N PHE A 220 34.00 2.71 -10.97
CA PHE A 220 33.46 3.24 -9.71
C PHE A 220 34.29 2.81 -8.49
N LEU A 221 34.64 1.52 -8.38
CA LEU A 221 35.49 1.02 -7.30
C LEU A 221 36.88 1.64 -7.33
N ARG A 222 37.47 1.82 -8.53
CA ARG A 222 38.77 2.46 -8.68
C ARG A 222 38.76 3.90 -8.18
N ASP A 223 37.72 4.67 -8.51
CA ASP A 223 37.57 6.04 -8.03
C ASP A 223 37.31 6.07 -6.50
N TYR A 224 36.50 5.15 -5.99
CA TYR A 224 36.26 5.01 -4.55
C TYR A 224 37.53 4.73 -3.76
N ILE A 225 38.30 3.71 -4.19
CA ILE A 225 39.59 3.33 -3.58
C ILE A 225 40.58 4.50 -3.62
N ALA A 226 40.69 5.20 -4.75
CA ALA A 226 41.57 6.34 -4.90
C ALA A 226 41.21 7.50 -3.97
N LEU A 227 39.90 7.76 -3.75
CA LEU A 227 39.45 8.79 -2.81
C LEU A 227 39.67 8.35 -1.36
N MET A 228 39.47 7.07 -1.04
CA MET A 228 39.78 6.53 0.29
C MET A 228 41.28 6.62 0.59
N HIS A 229 42.15 6.37 -0.42
CA HIS A 229 43.61 6.44 -0.29
C HIS A 229 44.10 7.82 0.16
N LEU A 230 43.41 8.93 -0.22
CA LEU A 230 43.75 10.29 0.21
C LEU A 230 43.70 10.52 1.73
N ARG A 231 43.08 9.59 2.47
CA ARG A 231 42.90 9.64 3.92
C ARG A 231 43.86 8.76 4.69
N LEU A 232 44.66 7.96 3.97
CA LEU A 232 45.52 6.97 4.56
C LEU A 232 46.93 7.53 4.76
N THR A 233 47.66 6.97 5.71
CA THR A 233 49.05 7.20 5.93
C THR A 233 49.89 6.27 5.03
N ASP A 234 51.16 6.55 4.87
CA ASP A 234 52.12 5.72 4.10
C ASP A 234 52.28 4.30 4.69
N GLN A 235 51.76 4.05 5.88
CA GLN A 235 51.77 2.72 6.50
C GLN A 235 50.70 1.77 5.96
N VAL A 236 49.76 2.29 5.16
CA VAL A 236 48.63 1.48 4.63
C VAL A 236 48.90 1.19 3.15
N ARG A 237 49.14 -0.07 2.85
CA ARG A 237 49.26 -0.55 1.49
C ARG A 237 47.93 -0.99 0.92
N VAL A 238 47.47 -0.37 -0.16
CA VAL A 238 46.23 -0.74 -0.87
C VAL A 238 46.59 -1.24 -2.26
N VAL A 239 46.15 -2.46 -2.60
CA VAL A 239 46.36 -3.09 -3.92
C VAL A 239 44.98 -3.38 -4.53
N PHE A 240 44.76 -2.87 -5.74
CA PHE A 240 43.54 -3.15 -6.50
C PHE A 240 43.90 -3.74 -7.86
N GLU A 241 43.61 -5.01 -8.04
CA GLU A 241 43.91 -5.75 -9.27
C GLU A 241 42.65 -6.14 -10.00
N THR A 242 42.61 -5.91 -11.28
CA THR A 242 41.51 -6.29 -12.17
C THR A 242 42.06 -7.03 -13.40
N PRO A 243 42.59 -8.26 -13.22
CA PRO A 243 43.08 -9.05 -14.34
C PRO A 243 41.90 -9.52 -15.20
N THR A 244 41.49 -8.70 -16.12
CA THR A 244 40.42 -8.99 -17.09
C THR A 244 41.09 -9.12 -18.49
N ASP A 245 40.63 -10.12 -19.24
CA ASP A 245 41.00 -10.24 -20.66
C ASP A 245 40.35 -9.05 -21.41
N PRO A 246 41.10 -8.26 -22.15
CA PRO A 246 40.56 -7.18 -22.98
C PRO A 246 39.52 -7.64 -24.02
N ALA A 247 39.55 -8.92 -24.40
CA ALA A 247 38.59 -9.54 -25.32
C ALA A 247 37.37 -10.13 -24.60
N ALA A 248 37.35 -10.12 -23.25
CA ALA A 248 36.21 -10.64 -22.51
C ALA A 248 34.97 -9.74 -22.68
N PRO A 249 33.77 -10.33 -22.76
CA PRO A 249 32.53 -9.54 -22.78
C PRO A 249 32.38 -8.71 -21.50
N ASP A 250 31.73 -7.56 -21.64
CA ASP A 250 31.40 -6.67 -20.50
C ASP A 250 29.96 -6.92 -20.04
N PRO A 251 29.76 -7.85 -19.09
CA PRO A 251 28.41 -8.27 -18.68
C PRO A 251 27.73 -7.23 -17.82
N TYR A 252 26.40 -7.32 -17.74
CA TYR A 252 25.60 -6.56 -16.81
C TYR A 252 25.58 -7.21 -15.42
N ILE A 253 25.73 -6.35 -14.40
CA ILE A 253 25.66 -6.74 -12.97
C ILE A 253 24.78 -5.76 -12.20
N ALA A 254 24.41 -6.11 -10.99
CA ALA A 254 23.75 -5.17 -10.09
C ALA A 254 24.75 -4.08 -9.64
N PRO A 255 24.37 -2.78 -9.68
CA PRO A 255 25.26 -1.70 -9.30
C PRO A 255 25.57 -1.70 -7.79
N MET A 256 26.75 -1.17 -7.43
CA MET A 256 27.22 -1.06 -6.03
C MET A 256 27.21 -2.39 -5.28
N LEU A 257 27.49 -3.49 -5.97
CA LEU A 257 27.45 -4.83 -5.38
C LEU A 257 28.72 -5.12 -4.58
N PHE A 258 29.83 -4.63 -5.03
CA PHE A 258 31.17 -4.90 -4.46
C PHE A 258 31.59 -3.88 -3.42
N GLN A 259 31.03 -2.67 -3.46
CA GLN A 259 31.39 -1.56 -2.57
C GLN A 259 31.32 -1.92 -1.08
N PRO A 260 30.30 -2.60 -0.55
CA PRO A 260 30.20 -2.88 0.89
C PRO A 260 31.38 -3.70 1.42
N TYR A 261 31.93 -4.61 0.62
CA TYR A 261 33.10 -5.42 1.00
C TYR A 261 34.39 -4.59 1.03
N VAL A 262 34.54 -3.69 0.05
CA VAL A 262 35.66 -2.75 0.00
C VAL A 262 35.57 -1.76 1.15
N GLU A 263 34.38 -1.17 1.41
CA GLU A 263 34.16 -0.26 2.53
C GLU A 263 34.49 -0.94 3.89
N ASN A 264 34.07 -2.20 4.05
CA ASN A 264 34.37 -2.98 5.24
C ASN A 264 35.90 -3.20 5.45
N ALA A 265 36.61 -3.45 4.37
CA ALA A 265 38.06 -3.60 4.44
C ALA A 265 38.78 -2.29 4.86
N PHE A 266 38.32 -1.12 4.36
CA PHE A 266 38.86 0.17 4.80
C PHE A 266 38.46 0.51 6.24
N LYS A 267 37.25 0.13 6.69
CA LYS A 267 36.77 0.39 8.04
C LYS A 267 37.52 -0.43 9.09
N HIS A 268 37.78 -1.69 8.80
CA HIS A 268 38.32 -2.64 9.79
C HIS A 268 39.77 -3.07 9.53
N GLY A 269 40.29 -2.84 8.35
CA GLY A 269 41.63 -3.26 7.93
C GLY A 269 42.69 -2.17 8.03
N VAL A 270 42.36 -0.97 8.57
CA VAL A 270 43.28 0.15 8.69
C VAL A 270 43.54 0.47 10.14
N SER A 271 44.82 0.64 10.51
CA SER A 271 45.25 1.10 11.84
C SER A 271 46.05 2.39 11.69
N ALA A 272 45.90 3.32 12.65
CA ALA A 272 46.71 4.51 12.74
C ALA A 272 48.12 4.22 13.30
N SER A 273 48.32 3.08 13.98
CA SER A 273 49.52 2.78 14.76
C SER A 273 50.30 1.56 14.24
N ALA A 274 49.74 0.81 13.28
CA ALA A 274 50.39 -0.40 12.75
C ALA A 274 50.30 -0.49 11.23
N PRO A 275 51.31 -1.10 10.55
CA PRO A 275 51.24 -1.35 9.13
C PRO A 275 50.01 -2.16 8.75
N SER A 276 49.33 -1.75 7.69
CA SER A 276 48.06 -2.32 7.23
C SER A 276 48.15 -2.65 5.74
N CYS A 277 47.50 -3.75 5.36
CA CYS A 277 47.42 -4.14 3.94
C CYS A 277 45.96 -4.41 3.56
N ILE A 278 45.48 -3.83 2.48
CA ILE A 278 44.20 -4.13 1.86
C ILE A 278 44.47 -4.60 0.44
N SER A 279 44.03 -5.80 0.10
CA SER A 279 44.14 -6.39 -1.24
C SER A 279 42.75 -6.67 -1.80
N ILE A 280 42.45 -6.10 -2.95
CA ILE A 280 41.21 -6.25 -3.67
C ILE A 280 41.50 -6.82 -5.02
N CYS A 281 40.99 -8.00 -5.33
CA CYS A 281 41.17 -8.65 -6.63
C CYS A 281 39.80 -8.97 -7.24
N LEU A 282 39.51 -8.41 -8.42
CA LEU A 282 38.30 -8.67 -9.17
C LEU A 282 38.69 -9.36 -10.48
N ARG A 283 38.19 -10.57 -10.71
CA ARG A 283 38.50 -11.41 -11.87
C ARG A 283 37.20 -11.78 -12.60
N GLN A 284 37.36 -11.98 -13.91
CA GLN A 284 36.31 -12.55 -14.76
C GLN A 284 36.80 -13.89 -15.33
N PRO A 285 36.64 -15.02 -14.59
CA PRO A 285 37.13 -16.32 -15.04
C PRO A 285 36.47 -16.86 -16.30
N GLY A 286 35.29 -16.37 -16.63
CA GLY A 286 34.50 -16.73 -17.79
C GLY A 286 33.54 -15.63 -18.22
N PRO A 287 32.90 -15.76 -19.40
CA PRO A 287 32.05 -14.71 -19.97
C PRO A 287 30.90 -14.28 -19.05
N GLN A 288 30.44 -15.18 -18.17
CA GLN A 288 29.31 -14.96 -17.25
C GLN A 288 29.70 -15.22 -15.80
N GLN A 289 30.97 -15.25 -15.47
CA GLN A 289 31.46 -15.46 -14.11
C GLN A 289 32.30 -14.27 -13.67
N VAL A 290 32.00 -13.76 -12.48
CA VAL A 290 32.77 -12.69 -11.84
C VAL A 290 33.11 -13.13 -10.42
N THR A 291 34.35 -13.00 -10.03
CA THR A 291 34.80 -13.29 -8.67
C THR A 291 35.55 -12.08 -8.12
N MET A 292 35.16 -11.65 -6.93
CA MET A 292 35.88 -10.61 -6.20
C MET A 292 36.33 -11.17 -4.85
N CYS A 293 37.61 -11.03 -4.53
CA CYS A 293 38.17 -11.32 -3.22
C CYS A 293 38.75 -10.04 -2.63
N VAL A 294 38.38 -9.76 -1.40
CA VAL A 294 38.88 -8.65 -0.59
C VAL A 294 39.55 -9.23 0.64
N ARG A 295 40.80 -8.83 0.89
CA ARG A 295 41.58 -9.20 2.09
C ARG A 295 42.01 -7.94 2.81
N ASN A 296 42.00 -7.97 4.11
CA ASN A 296 42.56 -6.90 4.94
C ASN A 296 43.21 -7.46 6.20
N THR A 297 44.21 -6.72 6.71
CA THR A 297 44.87 -7.03 7.98
C THR A 297 43.85 -7.08 9.12
N LEU A 298 43.97 -8.05 10.02
CA LEU A 298 43.17 -8.20 11.22
C LEU A 298 43.93 -7.61 12.42
N PHE A 299 43.21 -6.83 13.25
CA PHE A 299 43.75 -6.24 14.45
C PHE A 299 43.01 -6.76 15.67
N ASP A 300 43.74 -7.33 16.66
CA ASP A 300 43.17 -8.00 17.86
C ASP A 300 42.44 -7.06 18.84
N HIS A 301 42.51 -5.72 18.65
CA HIS A 301 42.04 -4.73 19.60
C HIS A 301 41.10 -3.70 19.04
N GLN A 302 40.41 -3.95 17.94
CA GLN A 302 39.26 -3.10 17.62
C GLN A 302 38.14 -3.45 18.58
N HIS A 303 38.06 -2.72 19.69
CA HIS A 303 36.82 -2.61 20.46
C HIS A 303 35.76 -2.14 19.48
N SER A 304 34.93 -3.08 19.03
CA SER A 304 33.66 -2.73 18.41
C SER A 304 32.94 -1.91 19.47
N ASP A 305 32.70 -0.62 19.19
CA ASP A 305 31.83 0.19 20.01
C ASP A 305 30.52 -0.60 20.14
N PRO A 306 30.06 -0.95 21.37
CA PRO A 306 28.85 -1.76 21.52
C PRO A 306 27.60 -1.13 20.89
N ASP A 307 27.65 0.17 20.62
CA ASP A 307 26.57 0.95 19.99
C ASP A 307 26.69 1.07 18.45
N GLU A 308 27.80 0.62 17.82
CA GLU A 308 27.85 0.49 16.37
C GLU A 308 27.34 -0.90 15.94
N PRO A 309 26.23 -0.99 15.21
CA PRO A 309 25.72 -2.27 14.68
C PRO A 309 26.65 -2.79 13.58
N GLY A 310 27.81 -3.32 14.00
CA GLY A 310 28.82 -3.92 13.14
C GLY A 310 28.39 -5.28 12.61
N GLY A 311 27.56 -5.32 11.63
CA GLY A 311 27.04 -6.56 11.01
C GLY A 311 25.88 -6.31 10.06
N ILE A 312 25.18 -5.20 10.23
CA ILE A 312 23.99 -4.86 9.42
C ILE A 312 24.33 -4.70 7.94
N GLY A 313 25.50 -4.12 7.63
CA GLY A 313 25.93 -3.89 6.24
C GLY A 313 26.12 -5.20 5.46
N LEU A 314 26.86 -6.15 6.00
CA LEU A 314 27.11 -7.46 5.36
C LEU A 314 25.86 -8.32 5.31
N ALA A 315 25.04 -8.33 6.37
CA ALA A 315 23.77 -9.05 6.38
C ALA A 315 22.78 -8.50 5.32
N ASN A 316 22.71 -7.19 5.17
CA ASN A 316 21.91 -6.54 4.09
C ASN A 316 22.45 -6.87 2.70
N THR A 317 23.78 -6.91 2.56
CA THR A 317 24.40 -7.29 1.28
C THR A 317 24.14 -8.75 0.94
N GLN A 318 24.21 -9.65 1.91
CA GLN A 318 23.86 -11.05 1.73
C GLN A 318 22.41 -11.20 1.27
N ARG A 319 21.49 -10.57 1.96
CA ARG A 319 20.06 -10.59 1.59
C ARG A 319 19.82 -10.03 0.18
N ARG A 320 20.57 -8.99 -0.21
CA ARG A 320 20.51 -8.43 -1.56
C ARG A 320 21.01 -9.42 -2.61
N LEU A 321 22.09 -10.17 -2.31
CA LEU A 321 22.60 -11.24 -3.18
C LEU A 321 21.58 -12.36 -3.36
N ASP A 322 20.96 -12.81 -2.27
CA ASP A 322 19.92 -13.87 -2.29
C ASP A 322 18.74 -13.48 -3.17
N LEU A 323 18.36 -12.18 -3.18
CA LEU A 323 17.27 -11.66 -4.00
C LEU A 323 17.64 -11.48 -5.47
N LEU A 324 18.85 -10.97 -5.76
CA LEU A 324 19.27 -10.62 -7.13
C LEU A 324 19.89 -11.82 -7.89
N TYR A 325 20.57 -12.72 -7.16
CA TYR A 325 21.27 -13.86 -7.72
C TYR A 325 20.91 -15.16 -7.00
N PRO A 326 19.62 -15.56 -6.95
CA PRO A 326 19.17 -16.75 -6.22
C PRO A 326 19.82 -18.01 -6.78
N GLY A 327 20.60 -18.73 -5.92
CA GLY A 327 21.33 -19.95 -6.30
C GLY A 327 22.48 -19.73 -7.32
N ARG A 328 22.85 -18.46 -7.61
CA ARG A 328 23.89 -18.08 -8.59
C ARG A 328 25.01 -17.25 -7.96
N HIS A 329 25.13 -17.27 -6.65
CA HIS A 329 26.23 -16.62 -5.93
C HIS A 329 26.77 -17.53 -4.85
N GLU A 330 28.04 -17.38 -4.56
CA GLU A 330 28.71 -18.00 -3.45
C GLU A 330 29.53 -16.96 -2.70
N LEU A 331 29.26 -16.79 -1.41
CA LEU A 331 30.01 -15.89 -0.54
C LEU A 331 30.77 -16.73 0.50
N ARG A 332 32.09 -16.62 0.47
CA ARG A 332 32.99 -17.27 1.45
C ARG A 332 33.65 -16.20 2.31
N VAL A 333 33.59 -16.39 3.61
CA VAL A 333 34.28 -15.54 4.59
C VAL A 333 35.25 -16.39 5.38
N THR A 334 36.50 -15.99 5.43
CA THR A 334 37.57 -16.66 6.20
C THR A 334 38.19 -15.64 7.15
N SER A 335 38.10 -15.90 8.46
CA SER A 335 38.69 -15.03 9.48
C SER A 335 38.95 -15.82 10.76
N PRO A 336 40.20 -15.84 11.32
CA PRO A 336 41.42 -15.37 10.64
C PRO A 336 41.89 -16.34 9.54
N THR A 337 42.60 -15.79 8.52
CA THR A 337 43.39 -16.59 7.61
C THR A 337 44.72 -17.04 8.31
N PRO A 338 45.51 -17.96 7.74
CA PRO A 338 46.84 -18.31 8.27
C PRO A 338 47.81 -17.12 8.37
N HIS A 339 47.53 -16.02 7.67
CA HIS A 339 48.35 -14.79 7.67
C HIS A 339 47.75 -13.69 8.56
N HIS A 340 46.83 -14.00 9.44
CA HIS A 340 46.16 -13.01 10.31
C HIS A 340 45.37 -11.93 9.56
N GLU A 341 44.70 -12.36 8.51
CA GLU A 341 43.89 -11.49 7.67
C GLU A 341 42.41 -11.89 7.71
N TYR A 342 41.53 -10.94 7.45
CA TYR A 342 40.14 -11.18 7.10
C TYR A 342 40.03 -11.29 5.59
N GLU A 343 39.44 -12.34 5.08
CA GLU A 343 39.19 -12.54 3.66
C GLU A 343 37.71 -12.76 3.38
N VAL A 344 37.18 -12.05 2.39
CA VAL A 344 35.86 -12.30 1.84
C VAL A 344 35.95 -12.46 0.32
N CYS A 345 35.42 -13.58 -0.19
CA CYS A 345 35.36 -13.87 -1.62
C CYS A 345 33.91 -14.05 -2.05
N LEU A 346 33.49 -13.29 -3.04
CA LEU A 346 32.19 -13.36 -3.69
C LEU A 346 32.37 -13.87 -5.12
N SER A 347 31.73 -14.97 -5.45
CA SER A 347 31.63 -15.50 -6.81
C SER A 347 30.20 -15.37 -7.32
N LEU A 348 30.03 -14.90 -8.55
CA LEU A 348 28.74 -14.66 -9.17
C LEU A 348 28.66 -15.40 -10.51
N GLU A 349 27.54 -16.05 -10.75
CA GLU A 349 27.13 -16.52 -12.08
C GLU A 349 26.10 -15.55 -12.64
N LEU A 350 26.49 -14.84 -13.70
CA LEU A 350 25.65 -13.85 -14.38
C LEU A 350 24.74 -14.60 -15.36
N GLY A 351 23.42 -14.38 -15.25
CA GLY A 351 22.48 -14.99 -16.19
C GLY A 351 22.61 -14.39 -17.61
N ARG A 352 22.07 -15.11 -18.59
CA ARG A 352 21.92 -14.62 -19.96
C ARG A 352 20.99 -13.45 -20.04
#